data_d0182dbfe4f861421bfe8965cba85e8e
#
_entry.id   d0182dbfe4f861421bfe8965cba85e8e
#
_cell.length_a   1.000
_cell.length_b   1.000
_cell.length_c   1.000
_cell.angle_alpha   90.00
_cell.angle_beta   90.00
_cell.angle_gamma   90.00
#
_symmetry.space_group_name_H-M   'P 1'
#
loop_
_entity.id
_entity.type
_entity.pdbx_description
1 polymer ?
#
loop_
_entity_poly.entity_id
_entity_poly.type
_entity_poly.pdbx_seq_one_letter_code
_entity_poly.pdbx_strand_id
1 'polypeptide(L)'
;MKQNIKKIYEIASVATICTALFKKGLKNQFIQGLSPLNKNISKMLGLAYTVRYIPAREDLNLIDVFKDPNHPQRVAVEECPRDYVLIFDSRKNPRAASAGSILITRLMVRGCAGVVTDGGFRDSHEIKNIN
;
A
#
# COMPACT_ATOMS: atom_id res chain seq x y z
N MET A 1 -7.76 -5.38 13.27
CA MET A 1 -8.64 -4.28 13.73
C MET A 1 -9.88 -4.85 14.43
N LYS A 2 -10.38 -4.24 15.53
CA LYS A 2 -11.59 -4.72 16.20
C LYS A 2 -12.79 -4.64 15.24
N GLN A 3 -13.64 -5.68 15.22
CA GLN A 3 -14.75 -5.82 14.27
C GLN A 3 -15.74 -4.63 14.28
N ASN A 4 -16.03 -4.08 15.48
CA ASN A 4 -16.90 -2.91 15.61
C ASN A 4 -16.31 -1.66 14.94
N ILE A 5 -15.01 -1.47 15.04
CA ILE A 5 -14.30 -0.35 14.41
C ILE A 5 -14.34 -0.51 12.88
N LYS A 6 -14.12 -1.71 12.38
CA LYS A 6 -14.18 -2.00 10.94
C LYS A 6 -15.53 -1.60 10.35
N LYS A 7 -16.64 -2.01 10.99
CA LYS A 7 -18.00 -1.64 10.56
C LYS A 7 -18.24 -0.13 10.50
N ILE A 8 -17.74 0.62 11.48
CA ILE A 8 -17.89 2.09 11.50
C ILE A 8 -17.15 2.70 10.29
N TYR A 9 -15.94 2.29 10.02
CA TYR A 9 -15.15 2.81 8.89
C TYR A 9 -15.71 2.38 7.53
N GLU A 10 -16.36 1.22 7.43
CA GLU A 10 -17.03 0.77 6.20
C GLU A 10 -18.20 1.69 5.82
N ILE A 11 -18.90 2.25 6.81
CA ILE A 11 -20.06 3.14 6.60
C ILE A 11 -19.63 4.61 6.48
N ALA A 12 -18.67 5.05 7.28
CA ALA A 12 -18.24 6.44 7.33
C ALA A 12 -17.60 6.90 6.01
N SER A 13 -17.90 8.13 5.60
CA SER A 13 -17.17 8.78 4.51
C SER A 13 -15.79 9.24 4.99
N VAL A 14 -14.86 9.44 4.05
CA VAL A 14 -13.54 10.01 4.35
C VAL A 14 -13.67 11.38 5.00
N ALA A 15 -14.60 12.21 4.54
CA ALA A 15 -14.87 13.53 5.12
C ALA A 15 -15.31 13.43 6.59
N THR A 16 -16.19 12.47 6.92
CA THR A 16 -16.63 12.22 8.30
C THR A 16 -15.47 11.82 9.19
N ILE A 17 -14.59 10.92 8.69
CA ILE A 17 -13.39 10.48 9.42
C ILE A 17 -12.44 11.66 9.64
N CYS A 18 -12.16 12.46 8.62
CA CYS A 18 -11.30 13.64 8.73
C CYS A 18 -11.84 14.64 9.75
N THR A 19 -13.17 14.89 9.76
CA THR A 19 -13.81 15.77 10.74
C THR A 19 -13.68 15.24 12.16
N ALA A 20 -13.86 13.93 12.36
CA ALA A 20 -13.70 13.30 13.66
C ALA A 20 -12.25 13.39 14.17
N LEU A 21 -11.27 13.18 13.29
CA LEU A 21 -9.84 13.32 13.59
C LEU A 21 -9.48 14.77 13.90
N PHE A 22 -10.03 15.73 13.15
CA PHE A 22 -9.82 17.16 13.39
C PHE A 22 -10.29 17.58 14.78
N LYS A 23 -11.49 17.12 15.21
CA LYS A 23 -12.00 17.35 16.58
C LYS A 23 -11.10 16.79 17.68
N LYS A 24 -10.28 15.79 17.35
CA LYS A 24 -9.26 15.22 18.24
C LYS A 24 -7.89 15.90 18.15
N GLY A 25 -7.77 17.01 17.41
CA GLY A 25 -6.52 17.75 17.21
C GLY A 25 -5.63 17.20 16.11
N LEU A 26 -6.07 16.13 15.39
CA LEU A 26 -5.33 15.53 14.28
C LEU A 26 -5.75 16.22 12.98
N LYS A 27 -4.94 17.18 12.56
CA LYS A 27 -5.17 17.98 11.34
C LYS A 27 -4.46 17.36 10.13
N ASN A 28 -4.98 17.65 8.92
CA ASN A 28 -4.36 17.26 7.64
C ASN A 28 -4.11 15.75 7.51
N GLN A 29 -5.07 14.93 7.90
CA GLN A 29 -4.97 13.47 7.87
C GLN A 29 -5.34 12.86 6.50
N PHE A 30 -5.83 13.66 5.57
CA PHE A 30 -6.12 13.22 4.21
C PHE A 30 -4.84 13.20 3.36
N ILE A 31 -4.52 12.05 2.78
CA ILE A 31 -3.37 11.90 1.88
C ILE A 31 -3.80 12.37 0.49
N GLN A 32 -3.23 13.49 0.04
CA GLN A 32 -3.53 14.08 -1.26
C GLN A 32 -2.74 13.39 -2.39
N GLY A 33 -3.27 13.50 -3.61
CA GLY A 33 -2.57 13.05 -4.82
C GLY A 33 -2.61 11.53 -5.06
N LEU A 34 -3.31 10.76 -4.23
CA LEU A 34 -3.52 9.34 -4.48
C LEU A 34 -4.76 9.12 -5.35
N SER A 35 -4.65 8.17 -6.28
CA SER A 35 -5.77 7.70 -7.07
C SER A 35 -5.77 6.17 -7.16
N PRO A 36 -6.94 5.51 -7.13
CA PRO A 36 -7.01 4.06 -7.27
C PRO A 36 -6.68 3.65 -8.72
N LEU A 37 -5.87 2.61 -8.89
CA LEU A 37 -5.67 1.96 -10.19
C LEU A 37 -6.94 1.23 -10.64
N ASN A 38 -7.58 0.50 -9.73
CA ASN A 38 -8.86 -0.14 -9.97
C ASN A 38 -9.99 0.80 -9.53
N LYS A 39 -10.66 1.41 -10.49
CA LYS A 39 -11.75 2.36 -10.24
C LYS A 39 -13.05 1.71 -9.73
N ASN A 40 -13.15 0.39 -9.80
CA ASN A 40 -14.32 -0.35 -9.31
C ASN A 40 -14.26 -0.59 -7.79
N ILE A 41 -13.09 -0.40 -7.17
CA ILE A 41 -12.93 -0.52 -5.71
C ILE A 41 -13.35 0.79 -5.07
N SER A 42 -14.43 0.75 -4.29
CA SER A 42 -14.98 1.95 -3.64
C SER A 42 -14.23 2.33 -2.35
N LYS A 43 -13.72 1.36 -1.63
CA LYS A 43 -13.03 1.58 -0.35
C LYS A 43 -11.90 0.57 -0.14
N MET A 44 -10.82 1.05 0.46
CA MET A 44 -9.74 0.25 1.01
C MET A 44 -9.59 0.62 2.48
N LEU A 45 -9.59 -0.38 3.35
CA LEU A 45 -9.52 -0.21 4.79
C LEU A 45 -8.61 -1.26 5.42
N GLY A 46 -7.65 -0.82 6.20
CA GLY A 46 -6.74 -1.71 6.92
C GLY A 46 -5.82 -0.93 7.86
N LEU A 47 -5.12 -1.66 8.72
CA LEU A 47 -4.00 -1.09 9.45
C LEU A 47 -2.80 -0.91 8.52
N ALA A 48 -2.02 0.12 8.76
CA ALA A 48 -0.83 0.40 7.95
C ALA A 48 0.32 -0.56 8.29
N TYR A 49 0.90 -1.19 7.26
CA TYR A 49 2.20 -1.84 7.32
C TYR A 49 3.14 -1.07 6.40
N THR A 50 4.15 -0.42 6.97
CA THR A 50 4.94 0.58 6.25
C THR A 50 6.30 0.07 5.84
N VAL A 51 6.69 0.40 4.62
CA VAL A 51 8.02 0.11 4.05
C VAL A 51 8.57 1.39 3.44
N ARG A 52 9.81 1.74 3.73
CA ARG A 52 10.50 2.86 3.10
C ARG A 52 11.61 2.37 2.19
N TYR A 53 11.60 2.86 0.96
CA TYR A 53 12.68 2.65 0.03
C TYR A 53 13.81 3.67 0.22
N ILE A 54 15.03 3.23 0.00
CA ILE A 54 16.18 4.09 -0.23
C ILE A 54 16.27 4.41 -1.72
N PRO A 55 17.00 5.47 -2.14
CA PRO A 55 17.25 5.74 -3.55
C PRO A 55 17.83 4.53 -4.27
N ALA A 56 17.37 4.29 -5.50
CA ALA A 56 17.86 3.17 -6.30
C ALA A 56 19.38 3.29 -6.53
N ARG A 57 20.06 2.18 -6.34
CA ARG A 57 21.50 2.01 -6.50
C ARG A 57 21.74 0.89 -7.51
N GLU A 58 22.05 1.24 -8.75
CA GLU A 58 22.26 0.26 -9.84
C GLU A 58 23.45 -0.66 -9.55
N ASP A 59 24.43 -0.19 -8.82
CA ASP A 59 25.60 -0.95 -8.36
C ASP A 59 25.26 -2.01 -7.30
N LEU A 60 24.17 -1.83 -6.55
CA LEU A 60 23.72 -2.74 -5.50
C LEU A 60 22.46 -3.53 -5.88
N ASN A 61 21.64 -2.98 -6.78
CA ASN A 61 20.35 -3.57 -7.16
C ASN A 61 20.49 -4.53 -8.34
N LEU A 62 21.44 -5.47 -8.26
CA LEU A 62 21.59 -6.53 -9.24
C LEU A 62 20.37 -7.45 -9.17
N ILE A 63 20.01 -8.04 -10.32
CA ILE A 63 18.84 -8.91 -10.44
C ILE A 63 18.90 -10.09 -9.45
N ASP A 64 20.09 -10.54 -9.11
CA ASP A 64 20.31 -11.67 -8.22
C ASP A 64 19.94 -11.38 -6.77
N VAL A 65 19.95 -10.11 -6.32
CA VAL A 65 19.51 -9.77 -4.96
C VAL A 65 18.03 -10.12 -4.72
N PHE A 66 17.23 -10.13 -5.78
CA PHE A 66 15.81 -10.51 -5.69
C PHE A 66 15.59 -12.03 -5.55
N LYS A 67 16.62 -12.84 -5.71
CA LYS A 67 16.56 -14.29 -5.43
C LYS A 67 16.62 -14.59 -3.93
N ASP A 68 17.20 -13.66 -3.15
CA ASP A 68 17.29 -13.80 -1.70
C ASP A 68 15.88 -13.73 -1.07
N PRO A 69 15.42 -14.77 -0.37
CA PRO A 69 14.16 -14.74 0.36
C PRO A 69 14.13 -13.69 1.47
N ASN A 70 15.30 -13.30 1.99
CA ASN A 70 15.44 -12.28 3.03
C ASN A 70 15.56 -10.86 2.46
N HIS A 71 15.45 -10.69 1.14
CA HIS A 71 15.42 -9.35 0.56
C HIS A 71 14.28 -8.53 1.18
N PRO A 72 14.53 -7.30 1.68
CA PRO A 72 13.54 -6.55 2.48
C PRO A 72 12.18 -6.36 1.80
N GLN A 73 12.14 -6.17 0.49
CA GLN A 73 10.88 -6.06 -0.25
C GLN A 73 10.09 -7.38 -0.22
N ARG A 74 10.77 -8.53 -0.34
CA ARG A 74 10.12 -9.84 -0.27
C ARG A 74 9.62 -10.13 1.14
N VAL A 75 10.45 -9.85 2.13
CA VAL A 75 10.08 -9.98 3.56
C VAL A 75 8.84 -9.14 3.84
N ALA A 76 8.79 -7.89 3.39
CA ALA A 76 7.64 -7.02 3.60
C ALA A 76 6.36 -7.58 2.98
N VAL A 77 6.44 -8.19 1.79
CA VAL A 77 5.29 -8.84 1.13
C VAL A 77 4.85 -10.09 1.89
N GLU A 78 5.80 -10.90 2.39
CA GLU A 78 5.50 -12.14 3.11
C GLU A 78 5.04 -11.89 4.55
N GLU A 79 5.51 -10.84 5.21
CA GLU A 79 5.15 -10.52 6.59
C GLU A 79 3.94 -9.60 6.73
N CYS A 80 3.55 -8.89 5.66
CA CYS A 80 2.36 -8.03 5.72
C CYS A 80 1.14 -8.84 6.16
N PRO A 81 0.53 -8.53 7.32
CA PRO A 81 -0.55 -9.34 7.85
C PRO A 81 -1.84 -9.22 7.02
N ARG A 82 -2.70 -10.21 7.15
CA ARG A 82 -4.07 -10.15 6.61
C ARG A 82 -4.80 -8.89 7.12
N ASP A 83 -5.63 -8.29 6.27
CA ASP A 83 -6.39 -7.07 6.54
C ASP A 83 -5.52 -5.81 6.80
N TYR A 84 -4.23 -5.84 6.46
CA TYR A 84 -3.37 -4.66 6.48
C TYR A 84 -3.24 -4.05 5.08
N VAL A 85 -2.96 -2.76 5.05
CA VAL A 85 -2.58 -2.03 3.83
C VAL A 85 -1.07 -1.87 3.84
N LEU A 86 -0.40 -2.41 2.83
CA LEU A 86 1.03 -2.21 2.64
C LEU A 86 1.28 -0.83 2.03
N ILE A 87 2.05 -0.01 2.71
CA ILE A 87 2.34 1.36 2.29
C ILE A 87 3.82 1.48 1.95
N PHE A 88 4.12 1.75 0.69
CA PHE A 88 5.46 2.03 0.21
C PHE A 88 5.72 3.54 0.22
N ASP A 89 6.63 3.99 1.06
CA ASP A 89 7.24 5.32 0.99
C ASP A 89 8.40 5.25 -0.01
N SER A 90 8.14 5.62 -1.25
CA SER A 90 9.13 5.69 -2.34
C SER A 90 9.74 7.07 -2.47
N ARG A 91 9.55 7.93 -1.49
CA ARG A 91 10.11 9.29 -1.42
C ARG A 91 9.70 10.14 -2.64
N LYS A 92 8.48 9.93 -3.12
CA LYS A 92 7.90 10.58 -4.32
C LYS A 92 8.75 10.38 -5.58
N ASN A 93 9.48 9.27 -5.66
CA ASN A 93 10.29 8.95 -6.83
C ASN A 93 9.58 7.90 -7.71
N PRO A 94 9.00 8.30 -8.87
CA PRO A 94 8.31 7.39 -9.77
C PRO A 94 9.25 6.67 -10.74
N ARG A 95 10.56 6.97 -10.76
CA ARG A 95 11.52 6.41 -11.72
C ARG A 95 11.75 4.92 -11.54
N ALA A 96 11.66 4.43 -10.30
CA ALA A 96 11.71 3.02 -9.99
C ALA A 96 10.34 2.57 -9.46
N ALA A 97 9.83 1.45 -9.96
CA ALA A 97 8.56 0.91 -9.49
C ALA A 97 8.69 0.39 -8.07
N SER A 98 7.74 0.75 -7.21
CA SER A 98 7.65 0.23 -5.83
C SER A 98 7.35 -1.27 -5.81
N ALA A 99 6.52 -1.74 -6.74
CA ALA A 99 6.16 -3.14 -6.93
C ALA A 99 5.63 -3.38 -8.35
N GLY A 100 5.52 -4.65 -8.72
CA GLY A 100 4.85 -5.11 -9.93
C GLY A 100 3.72 -6.08 -9.63
N SER A 101 3.05 -6.57 -10.68
CA SER A 101 1.86 -7.43 -10.57
C SER A 101 2.09 -8.69 -9.74
N ILE A 102 3.28 -9.31 -9.81
CA ILE A 102 3.61 -10.53 -9.05
C ILE A 102 3.51 -10.28 -7.55
N LEU A 103 4.14 -9.21 -7.04
CA LEU A 103 4.12 -8.89 -5.62
C LEU A 103 2.73 -8.47 -5.15
N ILE A 104 1.99 -7.72 -5.98
CA ILE A 104 0.62 -7.31 -5.67
C ILE A 104 -0.31 -8.52 -5.62
N THR A 105 -0.20 -9.45 -6.58
CA THR A 105 -0.96 -10.71 -6.55
C THR A 105 -0.65 -11.53 -5.31
N ARG A 106 0.63 -11.61 -4.92
CA ARG A 106 1.01 -12.31 -3.69
C ARG A 106 0.37 -11.71 -2.45
N LEU A 107 0.38 -10.38 -2.33
CA LEU A 107 -0.29 -9.66 -1.23
C LEU A 107 -1.80 -9.93 -1.20
N MET A 108 -2.46 -9.90 -2.37
CA MET A 108 -3.88 -10.26 -2.50
C MET A 108 -4.15 -11.69 -2.00
N VAL A 109 -3.38 -12.68 -2.46
CA VAL A 109 -3.53 -14.09 -2.03
C VAL A 109 -3.32 -14.24 -0.52
N ARG A 110 -2.43 -13.45 0.07
CA ARG A 110 -2.22 -13.41 1.53
C ARG A 110 -3.37 -12.72 2.29
N GLY A 111 -4.28 -12.06 1.59
CA GLY A 111 -5.44 -11.37 2.16
C GLY A 111 -5.12 -9.98 2.69
N CYS A 112 -4.10 -9.31 2.17
CA CYS A 112 -3.89 -7.89 2.46
C CYS A 112 -5.06 -7.06 1.92
N ALA A 113 -5.40 -5.98 2.64
CA ALA A 113 -6.52 -5.11 2.27
C ALA A 113 -6.21 -4.19 1.08
N GLY A 114 -4.94 -4.02 0.75
CA GLY A 114 -4.52 -3.23 -0.39
C GLY A 114 -3.08 -2.74 -0.29
N VAL A 115 -2.70 -1.94 -1.28
CA VAL A 115 -1.34 -1.39 -1.39
C VAL A 115 -1.40 0.07 -1.79
N VAL A 116 -0.54 0.89 -1.20
CA VAL A 116 -0.40 2.32 -1.50
C VAL A 116 1.06 2.64 -1.75
N THR A 117 1.35 3.51 -2.71
CA THR A 117 2.69 4.08 -2.94
C THR A 117 2.60 5.55 -3.33
N ASP A 118 3.59 6.33 -2.93
CA ASP A 118 3.83 7.68 -3.44
C ASP A 118 4.83 7.70 -4.62
N GLY A 119 5.26 6.53 -5.07
CA GLY A 119 6.04 6.30 -6.29
C GLY A 119 5.17 5.77 -7.44
N GLY A 120 5.63 4.71 -8.10
CA GLY A 120 4.94 4.07 -9.22
C GLY A 120 4.79 2.57 -9.07
N PHE A 121 3.85 2.00 -9.81
CA PHE A 121 3.77 0.56 -10.06
C PHE A 121 4.13 0.27 -11.51
N ARG A 122 4.88 -0.80 -11.75
CA ARG A 122 4.93 -1.41 -13.08
C ARG A 122 3.77 -2.39 -13.23
N ASP A 123 3.49 -2.80 -14.45
CA ASP A 123 2.40 -3.74 -14.76
C ASP A 123 1.02 -3.21 -14.29
N SER A 124 0.84 -1.88 -14.38
CA SER A 124 -0.39 -1.23 -13.86
C SER A 124 -1.66 -1.69 -14.58
N HIS A 125 -1.52 -2.17 -15.83
CA HIS A 125 -2.64 -2.74 -16.58
C HIS A 125 -3.13 -4.05 -15.96
N GLU A 126 -2.22 -4.90 -15.53
CA GLU A 126 -2.50 -6.16 -14.84
C GLU A 126 -3.04 -5.91 -13.45
N ILE A 127 -2.36 -5.01 -12.69
CA ILE A 127 -2.72 -4.69 -11.31
C ILE A 127 -4.15 -4.17 -11.20
N LYS A 128 -4.62 -3.34 -12.12
CA LYS A 128 -5.99 -2.81 -12.06
C LYS A 128 -7.08 -3.88 -12.15
N ASN A 129 -6.76 -5.08 -12.60
CA ASN A 129 -7.67 -6.21 -12.72
C ASN A 129 -7.58 -7.18 -11.54
N ILE A 130 -6.66 -6.94 -10.60
CA ILE A 130 -6.54 -7.71 -9.36
C ILE A 130 -7.60 -7.20 -8.38
N ASN A 131 -8.45 -8.12 -7.88
CA ASN A 131 -9.54 -7.83 -6.94
C ASN A 131 -9.17 -8.19 -5.51
#